data_ac3850277063680d0b2ab444fd263cfb
#
_entry.id   ac3850277063680d0b2ab444fd263cfb
#
_cell.length_a   1.000
_cell.length_b   1.000
_cell.length_c   1.000
_cell.angle_alpha   90.00
_cell.angle_beta   90.00
_cell.angle_gamma   90.00
#
_symmetry.space_group_name_H-M   'P 1'
#
loop_
_entity.id
_entity.type
_entity.pdbx_description
1 polymer ?
#
loop_
_entity_poly.entity_id
_entity_poly.type
_entity_poly.pdbx_seq_one_letter_code
_entity_poly.pdbx_strand_id
1 'polypeptide(L)'
;MDANNVFSICKTTSGDLWIGTTSGLLRYNRDTDDFTRMPELANMFVYKILEDFNGNLWLATYSNGVFRYDVNKKEWKNFIFHKNDSTSLPYDKVISICEDSRKRLWFMTQGAGFCRFNPENESFTRFDMSKGFPSNIIYRMVEDNRGNLWLTTNNGLVCFNPETDDKRVYTTANGLLSNQFNYQSGYKDKMGRIY
;
A
#
# COMPACT_ATOMS: atom_id res chain seq x y z
N MET A 1 11.08 -21.99 -8.77
CA MET A 1 11.81 -20.98 -7.99
C MET A 1 11.23 -21.00 -6.60
N ASP A 2 12.02 -21.32 -5.61
CA ASP A 2 11.56 -21.37 -4.24
C ASP A 2 11.22 -19.96 -3.75
N ALA A 3 10.03 -19.81 -3.17
CA ALA A 3 9.51 -18.53 -2.68
C ALA A 3 10.19 -18.14 -1.35
N ASN A 4 11.52 -17.94 -1.39
CA ASN A 4 12.31 -17.75 -0.17
C ASN A 4 12.34 -16.28 0.32
N ASN A 5 11.84 -15.31 -0.47
CA ASN A 5 11.84 -13.91 -0.08
C ASN A 5 10.44 -13.49 0.37
N VAL A 6 10.30 -13.31 1.68
CA VAL A 6 9.07 -12.79 2.31
C VAL A 6 9.14 -11.26 2.35
N PHE A 7 8.09 -10.59 1.86
CA PHE A 7 7.97 -9.13 1.85
C PHE A 7 6.89 -8.61 2.79
N SER A 8 5.86 -9.40 3.02
CA SER A 8 4.76 -9.00 3.90
C SER A 8 4.18 -10.19 4.64
N ILE A 9 3.86 -9.96 5.91
CA ILE A 9 3.10 -10.88 6.75
C ILE A 9 1.88 -10.12 7.24
N CYS A 10 0.70 -10.73 7.15
CA CYS A 10 -0.55 -10.17 7.63
C CYS A 10 -1.32 -11.24 8.40
N LYS A 11 -1.63 -10.92 9.67
CA LYS A 11 -2.57 -11.70 10.47
C LYS A 11 -3.91 -10.98 10.44
N THR A 12 -4.94 -11.66 9.93
CA THR A 12 -6.30 -11.12 9.86
C THR A 12 -7.00 -11.17 11.21
N THR A 13 -8.08 -10.42 11.32
CA THR A 13 -8.98 -10.44 12.49
C THR A 13 -9.62 -11.81 12.71
N SER A 14 -9.84 -12.60 11.65
CA SER A 14 -10.27 -14.01 11.72
C SER A 14 -9.18 -14.93 12.26
N GLY A 15 -7.93 -14.44 12.35
CA GLY A 15 -6.77 -15.20 12.82
C GLY A 15 -5.99 -15.91 11.71
N ASP A 16 -6.38 -15.77 10.45
CA ASP A 16 -5.61 -16.29 9.32
C ASP A 16 -4.27 -15.57 9.19
N LEU A 17 -3.22 -16.31 8.82
CA LEU A 17 -1.90 -15.76 8.57
C LEU A 17 -1.56 -15.86 7.09
N TRP A 18 -1.31 -14.70 6.49
CA TRP A 18 -1.00 -14.55 5.07
C TRP A 18 0.43 -14.06 4.86
N ILE A 19 1.12 -14.64 3.89
CA ILE A 19 2.52 -14.37 3.59
C ILE A 19 2.64 -13.95 2.12
N GLY A 20 3.09 -12.72 1.89
CA GLY A 20 3.42 -12.20 0.56
C GLY A 20 4.87 -12.45 0.22
N THR A 21 5.12 -13.07 -0.93
CA THR A 21 6.45 -13.45 -1.39
C THR A 21 6.73 -12.94 -2.80
N THR A 22 7.96 -13.12 -3.28
CA THR A 22 8.32 -12.86 -4.70
C THR A 22 7.64 -13.78 -5.68
N SER A 23 7.05 -14.90 -5.22
CA SER A 23 6.48 -15.95 -6.06
C SER A 23 4.99 -16.20 -5.80
N GLY A 24 4.32 -15.31 -5.06
CA GLY A 24 2.89 -15.39 -4.81
C GLY A 24 2.47 -15.16 -3.37
N LEU A 25 1.23 -15.49 -3.11
CA LEU A 25 0.59 -15.43 -1.80
C LEU A 25 0.50 -16.82 -1.19
N LEU A 26 0.86 -16.93 0.08
CA LEU A 26 0.74 -18.15 0.88
C LEU A 26 -0.23 -17.90 2.04
N ARG A 27 -1.01 -18.91 2.39
CA ARG A 27 -1.82 -18.96 3.61
C ARG A 27 -1.28 -20.05 4.52
N TYR A 28 -1.04 -19.72 5.77
CA TYR A 28 -0.62 -20.68 6.78
C TYR A 28 -1.80 -21.59 7.20
N ASN A 29 -1.57 -22.87 7.18
CA ASN A 29 -2.50 -23.88 7.65
C ASN A 29 -2.04 -24.34 9.03
N ARG A 30 -2.86 -24.10 10.05
CA ARG A 30 -2.52 -24.45 11.44
C ARG A 30 -2.64 -25.95 11.73
N ASP A 31 -3.51 -26.64 11.00
CA ASP A 31 -3.80 -28.06 11.28
C ASP A 31 -2.66 -28.95 10.78
N THR A 32 -2.02 -28.57 9.70
CA THR A 32 -0.93 -29.31 9.06
C THR A 32 0.45 -28.71 9.31
N ASP A 33 0.49 -27.49 9.93
CA ASP A 33 1.71 -26.70 10.19
C ASP A 33 2.52 -26.44 8.91
N ASP A 34 1.81 -26.12 7.83
CA ASP A 34 2.39 -25.84 6.52
C ASP A 34 1.77 -24.60 5.84
N PHE A 35 2.16 -24.34 4.60
CA PHE A 35 1.69 -23.19 3.82
C PHE A 35 1.03 -23.67 2.52
N THR A 36 -0.20 -23.25 2.32
CA THR A 36 -0.93 -23.43 1.05
C THR A 36 -0.69 -22.24 0.16
N ARG A 37 -0.27 -22.49 -1.09
CA ARG A 37 -0.12 -21.46 -2.11
C ARG A 37 -1.48 -21.15 -2.73
N MET A 38 -1.76 -19.85 -2.94
CA MET A 38 -2.96 -19.39 -3.64
C MET A 38 -2.71 -19.44 -5.15
N PRO A 39 -3.41 -20.31 -5.90
CA PRO A 39 -3.15 -20.54 -7.33
C PRO A 39 -3.39 -19.29 -8.18
N GLU A 40 -4.41 -18.48 -7.83
CA GLU A 40 -4.81 -17.27 -8.55
C GLU A 40 -3.72 -16.18 -8.53
N LEU A 41 -2.80 -16.27 -7.56
CA LEU A 41 -1.74 -15.30 -7.34
C LEU A 41 -0.35 -15.94 -7.49
N ALA A 42 -0.29 -17.10 -8.13
CA ALA A 42 0.99 -17.78 -8.39
C ALA A 42 1.89 -16.93 -9.28
N ASN A 43 3.19 -16.92 -8.96
CA ASN A 43 4.24 -16.17 -9.68
C ASN A 43 4.07 -14.65 -9.68
N MET A 44 3.24 -14.09 -8.81
CA MET A 44 3.11 -12.66 -8.60
C MET A 44 3.96 -12.22 -7.42
N PHE A 45 4.69 -11.12 -7.59
CA PHE A 45 5.44 -10.54 -6.49
C PHE A 45 4.50 -9.71 -5.60
N VAL A 46 4.19 -10.20 -4.40
CA VAL A 46 3.32 -9.54 -3.42
C VAL A 46 4.16 -8.72 -2.44
N TYR A 47 4.13 -7.40 -2.59
CA TYR A 47 4.90 -6.47 -1.75
C TYR A 47 4.28 -6.23 -0.40
N LYS A 48 2.95 -6.04 -0.37
CA LYS A 48 2.22 -5.69 0.84
C LYS A 48 0.87 -6.38 0.87
N ILE A 49 0.50 -6.85 2.06
CA ILE A 49 -0.82 -7.37 2.39
C ILE A 49 -1.41 -6.46 3.47
N LEU A 50 -2.69 -6.15 3.35
CA LEU A 50 -3.46 -5.40 4.33
C LEU A 50 -4.87 -5.95 4.40
N GLU A 51 -5.40 -6.20 5.59
CA GLU A 51 -6.82 -6.39 5.84
C GLU A 51 -7.46 -5.03 6.10
N ASP A 52 -8.50 -4.68 5.33
CA ASP A 52 -9.23 -3.43 5.54
C ASP A 52 -10.26 -3.57 6.68
N PHE A 53 -10.86 -2.44 7.05
CA PHE A 53 -11.88 -2.39 8.12
C PHE A 53 -13.09 -3.31 7.87
N ASN A 54 -13.39 -3.62 6.61
CA ASN A 54 -14.48 -4.52 6.24
C ASN A 54 -14.06 -6.00 6.21
N GLY A 55 -12.80 -6.29 6.54
CA GLY A 55 -12.22 -7.63 6.52
C GLY A 55 -11.75 -8.08 5.13
N ASN A 56 -11.81 -7.24 4.10
CA ASN A 56 -11.27 -7.60 2.78
C ASN A 56 -9.75 -7.60 2.80
N LEU A 57 -9.15 -8.54 2.08
CA LEU A 57 -7.71 -8.62 1.95
C LEU A 57 -7.24 -7.89 0.70
N TRP A 58 -6.33 -6.92 0.87
CA TRP A 58 -5.74 -6.15 -0.20
C TRP A 58 -4.28 -6.50 -0.40
N LEU A 59 -3.89 -6.69 -1.65
CA LEU A 59 -2.53 -7.06 -2.04
C LEU A 59 -1.97 -6.02 -3.00
N ALA A 60 -0.82 -5.44 -2.63
CA ALA A 60 -0.02 -4.64 -3.54
C ALA A 60 1.00 -5.53 -4.25
N THR A 61 1.07 -5.46 -5.59
CA THR A 61 1.98 -6.27 -6.38
C THR A 61 2.99 -5.43 -7.17
N TYR A 62 4.10 -6.06 -7.55
CA TYR A 62 5.19 -5.38 -8.26
C TYR A 62 4.82 -4.95 -9.69
N SER A 63 3.94 -5.69 -10.38
CA SER A 63 3.65 -5.44 -11.81
C SER A 63 2.25 -5.84 -12.24
N ASN A 64 1.39 -6.23 -11.29
CA ASN A 64 0.05 -6.74 -11.57
C ASN A 64 -1.04 -5.90 -10.89
N GLY A 65 -0.70 -4.65 -10.49
CA GLY A 65 -1.63 -3.74 -9.83
C GLY A 65 -1.96 -4.17 -8.41
N VAL A 66 -3.23 -4.07 -8.06
CA VAL A 66 -3.77 -4.35 -6.72
C VAL A 66 -4.84 -5.43 -6.82
N PHE A 67 -4.78 -6.41 -5.92
CA PHE A 67 -5.84 -7.41 -5.77
C PHE A 67 -6.62 -7.15 -4.49
N ARG A 68 -7.94 -7.35 -4.54
CA ARG A 68 -8.83 -7.40 -3.39
C ARG A 68 -9.50 -8.75 -3.33
N TYR A 69 -9.43 -9.41 -2.19
CA TYR A 69 -10.30 -10.53 -1.85
C TYR A 69 -11.49 -10.01 -1.07
N ASP A 70 -12.67 -10.11 -1.63
CA ASP A 70 -13.93 -9.77 -0.97
C ASP A 70 -14.36 -10.97 -0.10
N VAL A 71 -14.32 -10.81 1.21
CA VAL A 71 -14.59 -11.88 2.17
C VAL A 71 -16.05 -12.35 2.15
N ASN A 72 -16.97 -11.46 1.78
CA ASN A 72 -18.40 -11.76 1.73
C ASN A 72 -18.76 -12.53 0.46
N LYS A 73 -18.16 -12.15 -0.68
CA LYS A 73 -18.38 -12.80 -1.98
C LYS A 73 -17.46 -13.99 -2.21
N LYS A 74 -16.36 -14.08 -1.45
CA LYS A 74 -15.27 -15.06 -1.62
C LYS A 74 -14.64 -15.01 -3.01
N GLU A 75 -14.46 -13.80 -3.54
CA GLU A 75 -13.98 -13.56 -4.89
C GLU A 75 -12.77 -12.63 -4.89
N TRP A 76 -11.83 -12.88 -5.80
CA TRP A 76 -10.73 -11.99 -6.10
C TRP A 76 -11.13 -10.98 -7.18
N LYS A 77 -10.76 -9.73 -6.99
CA LYS A 77 -10.84 -8.69 -8.01
C LYS A 77 -9.47 -8.06 -8.20
N ASN A 78 -9.06 -7.86 -9.45
CA ASN A 78 -7.84 -7.18 -9.83
C ASN A 78 -8.13 -5.76 -10.32
N PHE A 79 -7.35 -4.79 -9.87
CA PHE A 79 -7.36 -3.40 -10.31
C PHE A 79 -6.00 -3.09 -10.94
N ILE A 80 -6.01 -2.69 -12.20
CA ILE A 80 -4.81 -2.40 -12.98
C ILE A 80 -4.87 -1.00 -13.59
N PHE A 81 -3.72 -0.55 -14.09
CA PHE A 81 -3.62 0.68 -14.85
C PHE A 81 -4.26 0.55 -16.23
N HIS A 82 -5.09 1.53 -16.59
CA HIS A 82 -5.63 1.69 -17.93
C HIS A 82 -5.27 3.07 -18.47
N LYS A 83 -4.53 3.12 -19.58
CA LYS A 83 -3.98 4.38 -20.14
C LYS A 83 -5.04 5.45 -20.44
N ASN A 84 -6.21 5.03 -20.86
CA ASN A 84 -7.30 5.94 -21.28
C ASN A 84 -8.36 6.14 -20.20
N ASP A 85 -8.12 5.65 -18.98
CA ASP A 85 -9.02 5.79 -17.85
C ASP A 85 -8.29 6.48 -16.69
N SER A 86 -8.58 7.76 -16.48
CA SER A 86 -8.02 8.56 -15.38
C SER A 86 -8.49 8.12 -14.00
N THR A 87 -9.52 7.28 -13.93
CA THR A 87 -10.09 6.75 -12.69
C THR A 87 -9.58 5.36 -12.34
N SER A 88 -8.85 4.71 -13.24
CA SER A 88 -8.16 3.44 -12.97
C SER A 88 -6.96 3.64 -12.03
N LEU A 89 -6.38 2.54 -11.55
CA LEU A 89 -5.11 2.57 -10.81
C LEU A 89 -4.07 3.39 -11.59
N PRO A 90 -3.27 4.28 -10.95
CA PRO A 90 -2.33 5.14 -11.68
C PRO A 90 -1.13 4.39 -12.27
N TYR A 91 -0.76 3.24 -11.67
CA TYR A 91 0.39 2.43 -12.07
C TYR A 91 0.33 1.02 -11.49
N ASP A 92 0.77 0.00 -12.23
CA ASP A 92 0.68 -1.40 -11.78
C ASP A 92 1.74 -1.80 -10.75
N LYS A 93 2.80 -0.99 -10.60
CA LYS A 93 3.82 -1.23 -9.58
C LYS A 93 3.41 -0.56 -8.28
N VAL A 94 2.68 -1.29 -7.44
CA VAL A 94 2.22 -0.84 -6.13
C VAL A 94 3.08 -1.48 -5.05
N ILE A 95 3.67 -0.65 -4.20
CA ILE A 95 4.68 -1.09 -3.22
C ILE A 95 4.22 -0.97 -1.77
N SER A 96 3.15 -0.24 -1.50
CA SER A 96 2.60 -0.12 -0.16
C SER A 96 1.10 0.16 -0.18
N ILE A 97 0.41 -0.24 0.88
CA ILE A 97 -1.00 0.04 1.15
C ILE A 97 -1.10 0.57 2.57
N CYS A 98 -1.95 1.56 2.78
CA CYS A 98 -2.30 2.10 4.08
C CYS A 98 -3.80 2.32 4.17
N GLU A 99 -4.42 1.98 5.30
CA GLU A 99 -5.76 2.42 5.68
C GLU A 99 -5.62 3.50 6.74
N ASP A 100 -6.26 4.65 6.53
CA ASP A 100 -6.22 5.74 7.50
C ASP A 100 -7.32 5.59 8.57
N SER A 101 -7.32 6.45 9.57
CA SER A 101 -8.28 6.44 10.69
C SER A 101 -9.74 6.64 10.23
N ARG A 102 -9.96 7.20 9.05
CA ARG A 102 -11.27 7.37 8.40
C ARG A 102 -11.64 6.21 7.46
N LYS A 103 -10.88 5.09 7.51
CA LYS A 103 -11.11 3.89 6.71
C LYS A 103 -10.92 4.09 5.20
N ARG A 104 -10.18 5.12 4.80
CA ARG A 104 -9.80 5.35 3.41
C ARG A 104 -8.57 4.53 3.08
N LEU A 105 -8.61 3.83 1.96
CA LEU A 105 -7.50 3.03 1.46
C LEU A 105 -6.63 3.86 0.51
N TRP A 106 -5.32 3.83 0.78
CA TRP A 106 -4.28 4.53 0.03
C TRP A 106 -3.27 3.54 -0.52
N PHE A 107 -2.90 3.74 -1.78
CA PHE A 107 -1.96 2.87 -2.49
C PHE A 107 -0.79 3.71 -3.00
N MET A 108 0.43 3.32 -2.63
CA MET A 108 1.67 4.00 -3.00
C MET A 108 2.32 3.28 -4.16
N THR A 109 2.66 4.03 -5.23
CA THR A 109 3.23 3.47 -6.44
C THR A 109 4.70 3.85 -6.62
N GLN A 110 5.39 3.06 -7.40
CA GLN A 110 6.77 3.35 -7.79
C GLN A 110 6.81 3.93 -9.22
N GLY A 111 6.25 5.13 -9.40
CA GLY A 111 6.33 5.82 -10.68
C GLY A 111 5.19 6.77 -11.02
N ALA A 112 4.02 6.66 -10.37
CA ALA A 112 2.87 7.52 -10.64
C ALA A 112 2.23 8.12 -9.36
N GLY A 113 3.05 8.37 -8.33
CA GLY A 113 2.60 8.94 -7.07
C GLY A 113 1.85 7.94 -6.22
N PHE A 114 0.70 8.36 -5.68
CA PHE A 114 -0.18 7.53 -4.88
C PHE A 114 -1.64 7.78 -5.24
N CYS A 115 -2.54 6.94 -4.76
CA CYS A 115 -3.96 7.10 -5.02
C CYS A 115 -4.79 6.67 -3.81
N ARG A 116 -6.01 7.21 -3.75
CA ARG A 116 -7.05 6.81 -2.82
C ARG A 116 -8.11 6.01 -3.56
N PHE A 117 -8.51 4.88 -3.00
CA PHE A 117 -9.62 4.08 -3.51
C PHE A 117 -10.96 4.71 -3.14
N ASN A 118 -11.89 4.74 -4.08
CA ASN A 118 -13.28 5.17 -3.91
C ASN A 118 -14.18 3.91 -3.97
N PRO A 119 -14.70 3.45 -2.82
CA PRO A 119 -15.44 2.18 -2.77
C PRO A 119 -16.80 2.22 -3.47
N GLU A 120 -17.42 3.42 -3.61
CA GLU A 120 -18.75 3.57 -4.20
C GLU A 120 -18.79 3.19 -5.69
N ASN A 121 -17.72 3.51 -6.42
CA ASN A 121 -17.60 3.27 -7.85
C ASN A 121 -16.36 2.45 -8.23
N GLU A 122 -15.61 1.97 -7.22
CA GLU A 122 -14.39 1.20 -7.38
C GLU A 122 -13.31 1.87 -8.24
N SER A 123 -13.18 3.18 -8.12
CA SER A 123 -12.23 4.01 -8.85
C SER A 123 -11.11 4.53 -7.95
N PHE A 124 -10.12 5.22 -8.56
CA PHE A 124 -8.98 5.79 -7.85
C PHE A 124 -8.87 7.29 -8.08
N THR A 125 -8.72 8.05 -6.99
CA THR A 125 -8.31 9.45 -7.05
C THR A 125 -6.79 9.51 -6.96
N ARG A 126 -6.12 10.09 -7.97
CA ARG A 126 -4.66 10.12 -8.12
C ARG A 126 -4.05 11.37 -7.50
N PHE A 127 -2.85 11.22 -6.93
CA PHE A 127 -2.02 12.26 -6.33
C PHE A 127 -0.58 12.08 -6.80
N ASP A 128 -0.04 13.06 -7.52
CA ASP A 128 1.26 13.00 -8.16
C ASP A 128 1.94 14.38 -8.24
N MET A 129 3.05 14.48 -8.95
CA MET A 129 3.78 15.73 -9.11
C MET A 129 2.96 16.84 -9.77
N SER A 130 1.96 16.52 -10.60
CA SER A 130 1.07 17.52 -11.20
C SER A 130 0.18 18.22 -10.17
N LYS A 131 0.00 17.60 -9.01
CA LYS A 131 -0.71 18.14 -7.85
C LYS A 131 0.21 18.68 -6.75
N GLY A 132 1.47 18.98 -7.10
CA GLY A 132 2.42 19.64 -6.20
C GLY A 132 3.17 18.71 -5.24
N PHE A 133 3.13 17.40 -5.43
CA PHE A 133 3.99 16.48 -4.69
C PHE A 133 5.42 16.48 -5.25
N PRO A 134 6.46 16.27 -4.41
CA PRO A 134 7.86 16.40 -4.84
C PRO A 134 8.34 15.21 -5.68
N SER A 135 7.56 14.12 -5.73
CA SER A 135 7.94 12.87 -6.39
C SER A 135 6.73 12.03 -6.75
N ASN A 136 6.91 11.22 -7.81
CA ASN A 136 5.99 10.14 -8.19
C ASN A 136 6.41 8.77 -7.59
N ILE A 137 7.46 8.71 -6.78
CA ILE A 137 7.88 7.51 -6.07
C ILE A 137 7.60 7.71 -4.59
N ILE A 138 6.60 7.00 -4.09
CA ILE A 138 6.16 7.07 -2.69
C ILE A 138 6.40 5.69 -2.06
N TYR A 139 7.30 5.63 -1.08
CA TYR A 139 7.69 4.36 -0.45
C TYR A 139 6.76 3.91 0.66
N ARG A 140 6.36 4.85 1.51
CA ARG A 140 5.54 4.56 2.68
C ARG A 140 4.62 5.74 3.00
N MET A 141 3.49 5.44 3.61
CA MET A 141 2.58 6.41 4.20
C MET A 141 2.29 6.00 5.64
N VAL A 142 2.30 6.99 6.55
CA VAL A 142 1.95 6.83 7.96
C VAL A 142 1.06 8.00 8.37
N GLU A 143 -0.07 7.71 9.01
CA GLU A 143 -0.97 8.75 9.54
C GLU A 143 -0.55 9.17 10.94
N ASP A 144 -0.45 10.49 11.20
CA ASP A 144 -0.23 11.02 12.55
C ASP A 144 -1.54 11.08 13.36
N ASN A 145 -1.45 11.50 14.64
CA ASN A 145 -2.60 11.60 15.53
C ASN A 145 -3.55 12.77 15.21
N ARG A 146 -3.17 13.63 14.24
CA ARG A 146 -3.97 14.77 13.76
C ARG A 146 -4.65 14.46 12.43
N GLY A 147 -4.43 13.27 11.86
CA GLY A 147 -4.97 12.85 10.57
C GLY A 147 -4.15 13.32 9.37
N ASN A 148 -2.93 13.86 9.59
CA ASN A 148 -2.04 14.14 8.47
C ASN A 148 -1.34 12.86 8.03
N LEU A 149 -1.13 12.74 6.73
CA LEU A 149 -0.43 11.63 6.10
C LEU A 149 1.04 12.02 5.86
N TRP A 150 1.95 11.29 6.46
CA TRP A 150 3.38 11.45 6.27
C TRP A 150 3.86 10.47 5.22
N LEU A 151 4.38 10.99 4.10
CA LEU A 151 4.82 10.20 2.95
C LEU A 151 6.32 10.28 2.80
N THR A 152 6.98 9.13 2.82
CA THR A 152 8.40 9.04 2.48
C THR A 152 8.56 8.87 0.97
N THR A 153 9.40 9.70 0.36
CA THR A 153 9.60 9.74 -1.10
C THR A 153 11.07 9.62 -1.47
N ASN A 154 11.40 9.58 -2.75
CA ASN A 154 12.79 9.71 -3.19
C ASN A 154 13.28 11.16 -3.26
N ASN A 155 12.41 12.14 -2.92
CA ASN A 155 12.76 13.57 -2.93
C ASN A 155 12.12 14.32 -1.75
N GLY A 156 12.40 13.88 -0.52
CA GLY A 156 11.93 14.48 0.72
C GLY A 156 10.82 13.72 1.42
N LEU A 157 10.45 14.23 2.59
CA LEU A 157 9.35 13.80 3.42
C LEU A 157 8.18 14.77 3.26
N VAL A 158 7.00 14.27 2.98
CA VAL A 158 5.80 15.09 2.80
C VAL A 158 4.85 14.91 3.98
N CYS A 159 4.41 16.00 4.58
CA CYS A 159 3.24 16.04 5.46
C CYS A 159 2.06 16.54 4.64
N PHE A 160 1.05 15.72 4.46
CA PHE A 160 -0.13 15.98 3.64
C PHE A 160 -1.40 15.91 4.47
N ASN A 161 -2.21 16.96 4.43
CA ASN A 161 -3.54 16.94 5.02
C ASN A 161 -4.57 16.63 3.92
N PRO A 162 -5.20 15.45 3.95
CA PRO A 162 -6.13 15.05 2.88
C PRO A 162 -7.49 15.75 2.92
N GLU A 163 -7.78 16.52 3.99
CA GLU A 163 -9.03 17.27 4.13
C GLU A 163 -8.93 18.69 3.53
N THR A 164 -7.75 19.32 3.70
CA THR A 164 -7.52 20.69 3.23
C THR A 164 -6.70 20.75 1.94
N ASP A 165 -6.13 19.61 1.52
CA ASP A 165 -5.14 19.47 0.44
C ASP A 165 -3.80 20.20 0.72
N ASP A 166 -3.56 20.62 1.98
CA ASP A 166 -2.31 21.25 2.38
C ASP A 166 -1.15 20.26 2.35
N LYS A 167 -0.02 20.74 1.82
CA LYS A 167 1.20 19.95 1.70
C LYS A 167 2.41 20.73 2.22
N ARG A 168 3.23 20.05 3.00
CA ARG A 168 4.52 20.57 3.42
C ARG A 168 5.61 19.55 3.12
N VAL A 169 6.63 19.97 2.42
CA VAL A 169 7.78 19.13 2.05
C VAL A 169 8.97 19.47 2.95
N TYR A 170 9.58 18.45 3.52
CA TYR A 170 10.80 18.53 4.31
C TYR A 170 11.96 17.91 3.53
N THR A 171 13.11 18.57 3.58
CA THR A 171 14.32 18.16 2.89
C THR A 171 15.54 18.28 3.82
N THR A 172 16.73 18.05 3.30
CA THR A 172 17.98 18.31 4.03
C THR A 172 18.09 19.75 4.51
N ALA A 173 17.50 20.71 3.81
CA ALA A 173 17.42 22.11 4.26
C ALA A 173 16.59 22.30 5.55
N ASN A 174 15.75 21.33 5.89
CA ASN A 174 14.95 21.31 7.12
C ASN A 174 15.52 20.34 8.18
N GLY A 175 16.73 19.84 7.98
CA GLY A 175 17.43 18.99 8.93
C GLY A 175 17.29 17.48 8.70
N LEU A 176 16.71 17.02 7.58
CA LEU A 176 16.76 15.61 7.23
C LEU A 176 18.19 15.20 6.86
N LEU A 177 18.57 13.96 7.19
CA LEU A 177 19.88 13.42 6.84
C LEU A 177 20.03 13.16 5.33
N SER A 178 18.92 12.86 4.65
CA SER A 178 18.84 12.65 3.19
C SER A 178 17.45 13.02 2.69
N ASN A 179 17.35 13.44 1.42
CA ASN A 179 16.07 13.62 0.75
C ASN A 179 15.50 12.31 0.25
N GLN A 180 16.34 11.30 0.07
CA GLN A 180 15.91 9.99 -0.44
C GLN A 180 15.64 9.05 0.71
N PHE A 181 14.41 8.56 0.74
CA PHE A 181 13.98 7.47 1.62
C PHE A 181 14.05 6.12 0.91
N ASN A 182 13.80 5.04 1.64
CA ASN A 182 13.84 3.69 1.12
C ASN A 182 12.50 2.96 1.38
N TYR A 183 12.36 1.75 0.84
CA TYR A 183 11.19 0.91 1.07
C TYR A 183 10.95 0.69 2.57
N GLN A 184 9.69 0.71 2.96
CA GLN A 184 9.22 0.52 4.34
C GLN A 184 9.78 1.52 5.37
N SER A 185 10.33 2.65 4.92
CA SER A 185 10.86 3.72 5.78
C SER A 185 9.72 4.51 6.42
N GLY A 186 9.22 4.04 7.52
CA GLY A 186 8.19 4.70 8.35
C GLY A 186 7.42 3.71 9.20
N TYR A 187 7.31 4.01 10.48
CA TYR A 187 6.58 3.20 11.45
C TYR A 187 5.89 4.12 12.47
N LYS A 188 4.67 3.79 12.84
CA LYS A 188 3.95 4.43 13.95
C LYS A 188 3.77 3.41 15.06
N ASP A 189 4.22 3.75 16.25
CA ASP A 189 4.04 2.89 17.42
C ASP A 189 2.63 3.03 18.02
N LYS A 190 2.33 2.19 19.02
CA LYS A 190 1.04 2.19 19.72
C LYS A 190 0.78 3.48 20.53
N MET A 191 1.83 4.28 20.79
CA MET A 191 1.73 5.58 21.47
C MET A 191 1.55 6.73 20.45
N GLY A 192 1.50 6.44 19.16
CA GLY A 192 1.31 7.40 18.08
C GLY A 192 2.59 8.14 17.64
N ARG A 193 3.75 7.71 18.09
CA ARG A 193 5.05 8.26 17.66
C ARG A 193 5.43 7.70 16.30
N ILE A 194 5.93 8.55 15.42
CA ILE A 194 6.38 8.20 14.07
C ILE A 194 7.91 8.18 14.05
N TYR A 195 8.44 7.12 13.45
CA TYR A 195 9.88 6.89 13.28
C TYR A 195 10.23 6.74 11.81
#